data_d8954a33ab7f0cd430641073ff56b7f7
#
_entry.id   d8954a33ab7f0cd430641073ff56b7f7
#
_cell.length_a   1.000
_cell.length_b   1.000
_cell.length_c   1.000
_cell.angle_alpha   90.00
_cell.angle_beta   90.00
_cell.angle_gamma   90.00
#
_symmetry.space_group_name_H-M   'P 1'
#
loop_
_entity.id
_entity.type
_entity.pdbx_description
1 polymer ?
#
loop_
_entity_poly.entity_id
_entity_poly.type
_entity_poly.pdbx_seq_one_letter_code
_entity_poly.pdbx_strand_id
1 'polypeptide(L)'
;MARYQIANFEVDSSDPAFPVALAQAYHSPNIEEVRPRCLCRRSEPGHERDEGIPMYIARHGDTYLCKRMPNSAQEHTAECDSYELPPEMTGYGAVMGSAIQEGPDGTTTLKLDFSLTDGGGRAPTAAGDSKRTEVASDGRKLSLRATLHYLWHQAELNQWAPGFAGKRNWWTVWNRIQAAARDKATKGLPLAEILLLPEPFRVEAKDEIAARRLAALSKITSGESGKKRLMLLIAEYKELQHTQYGHNFIAKHMPDFPLLMDDSIYNRFSKAFSGELQMLRAHPGFHLMTIGTFSFSELGIASLKRMDVMMADENWLPFEDMYEKGIIDALTAGRRRFDKVLRFNTPASYPQPGFVLRDAAPKTTALYIVRPDADEAYYRHLDEQAERSKYLTWRWELSQNAIPPLPISMEEAKAIDRENAPQVSFTEGWL
;
A
#
# COMPACT_ATOMS: atom_id res chain seq x y z
N MET A 1 17.19 6.16 -12.38
CA MET A 1 17.59 6.89 -11.16
C MET A 1 16.95 8.27 -11.23
N ALA A 2 16.38 8.74 -10.14
CA ALA A 2 15.71 10.03 -10.13
C ALA A 2 16.73 11.15 -9.92
N ARG A 3 16.64 12.22 -10.76
CA ARG A 3 17.48 13.39 -10.69
C ARG A 3 16.68 14.54 -10.10
N TYR A 4 17.31 15.26 -9.18
CA TYR A 4 16.69 16.39 -8.48
C TYR A 4 17.57 17.63 -8.58
N GLN A 5 16.92 18.79 -8.60
CA GLN A 5 17.55 20.07 -8.32
C GLN A 5 17.24 20.45 -6.88
N ILE A 6 18.26 20.77 -6.09
CA ILE A 6 18.15 21.26 -4.71
C ILE A 6 18.95 22.56 -4.65
N ALA A 7 18.30 23.68 -4.34
CA ALA A 7 18.91 25.00 -4.49
C ALA A 7 19.49 25.19 -5.90
N ASN A 8 20.80 25.41 -6.02
CA ASN A 8 21.49 25.74 -7.28
C ASN A 8 22.24 24.55 -7.89
N PHE A 9 22.09 23.32 -7.39
CA PHE A 9 22.82 22.18 -7.94
C PHE A 9 21.91 20.97 -8.18
N GLU A 10 22.29 20.18 -9.16
CA GLU A 10 21.60 18.94 -9.51
C GLU A 10 22.30 17.76 -8.84
N VAL A 11 21.49 16.80 -8.37
CA VAL A 11 21.98 15.61 -7.67
C VAL A 11 21.10 14.41 -8.01
N ASP A 12 21.72 13.25 -8.21
CA ASP A 12 21.02 11.98 -8.37
C ASP A 12 20.64 11.39 -7.00
N SER A 13 19.49 10.71 -6.94
CA SER A 13 19.02 10.07 -5.70
C SER A 13 19.95 8.99 -5.14
N SER A 14 20.88 8.47 -5.96
CA SER A 14 21.90 7.49 -5.57
C SER A 14 23.21 8.13 -5.12
N ASP A 15 23.37 9.44 -5.26
CA ASP A 15 24.56 10.16 -4.85
C ASP A 15 24.62 10.24 -3.31
N PRO A 16 25.77 9.93 -2.67
CA PRO A 16 25.96 10.12 -1.24
C PRO A 16 25.71 11.55 -0.74
N ALA A 17 25.81 12.56 -1.59
CA ALA A 17 25.50 13.95 -1.28
C ALA A 17 23.98 14.21 -1.15
N PHE A 18 23.12 13.38 -1.74
CA PHE A 18 21.68 13.60 -1.77
C PHE A 18 21.03 13.70 -0.37
N PRO A 19 21.26 12.76 0.58
CA PRO A 19 20.71 12.87 1.93
C PRO A 19 21.19 14.13 2.68
N VAL A 20 22.44 14.52 2.46
CA VAL A 20 23.04 15.72 3.09
C VAL A 20 22.36 16.98 2.55
N ALA A 21 22.19 17.06 1.23
CA ALA A 21 21.49 18.18 0.57
C ALA A 21 20.03 18.30 1.07
N LEU A 22 19.32 17.19 1.23
CA LEU A 22 17.97 17.19 1.78
C LEU A 22 17.95 17.71 3.23
N ALA A 23 18.89 17.28 4.06
CA ALA A 23 18.98 17.74 5.45
C ALA A 23 19.23 19.26 5.51
N GLN A 24 20.14 19.78 4.70
CA GLN A 24 20.45 21.21 4.63
C GLN A 24 19.23 22.01 4.15
N ALA A 25 18.56 21.55 3.10
CA ALA A 25 17.37 22.21 2.58
C ALA A 25 16.22 22.19 3.59
N TYR A 26 16.04 21.10 4.35
CA TYR A 26 15.00 21.00 5.39
C TYR A 26 15.18 22.04 6.50
N HIS A 27 16.41 22.34 6.88
CA HIS A 27 16.74 23.31 7.92
C HIS A 27 16.92 24.74 7.40
N SER A 28 16.73 24.98 6.10
CA SER A 28 16.84 26.31 5.52
C SER A 28 15.69 27.21 5.97
N PRO A 29 15.95 28.46 6.37
CA PRO A 29 14.91 29.43 6.66
C PRO A 29 14.06 29.79 5.41
N ASN A 30 14.64 29.64 4.21
CA ASN A 30 14.00 29.92 2.92
C ASN A 30 13.70 28.61 2.15
N ILE A 31 12.86 27.77 2.73
CA ILE A 31 12.55 26.45 2.15
C ILE A 31 12.04 26.53 0.69
N GLU A 32 11.34 27.58 0.31
CA GLU A 32 10.82 27.76 -1.04
C GLU A 32 11.94 27.90 -2.09
N GLU A 33 13.05 28.56 -1.75
CA GLU A 33 14.20 28.75 -2.65
C GLU A 33 15.06 27.50 -2.82
N VAL A 34 15.10 26.67 -1.77
CA VAL A 34 15.92 25.45 -1.74
C VAL A 34 15.10 24.16 -1.89
N ARG A 35 13.81 24.30 -2.13
CA ARG A 35 12.87 23.18 -2.30
C ARG A 35 13.37 22.23 -3.39
N PRO A 36 13.46 20.92 -3.11
CA PRO A 36 13.82 19.95 -4.15
C PRO A 36 12.83 20.01 -5.31
N ARG A 37 13.34 19.88 -6.52
CA ARG A 37 12.54 19.77 -7.75
C ARG A 37 12.94 18.51 -8.50
N CYS A 38 11.96 17.68 -8.88
CA CYS A 38 12.19 16.49 -9.69
C CYS A 38 12.41 16.87 -11.15
N LEU A 39 13.52 16.43 -11.75
CA LEU A 39 13.90 16.78 -13.13
C LEU A 39 13.48 15.70 -14.15
N CYS A 40 12.53 14.83 -13.82
CA CYS A 40 12.13 13.73 -14.69
C CYS A 40 11.65 14.20 -16.08
N ARG A 41 10.99 15.37 -16.18
CA ARG A 41 10.49 15.91 -17.45
C ARG A 41 11.59 16.35 -18.39
N ARG A 42 12.79 16.64 -17.91
CA ARG A 42 13.92 17.03 -18.78
C ARG A 42 14.39 15.93 -19.71
N SER A 43 13.95 14.69 -19.51
CA SER A 43 14.18 13.59 -20.45
C SER A 43 13.19 13.57 -21.63
N GLU A 44 12.13 14.38 -21.57
CA GLU A 44 11.15 14.48 -22.65
C GLU A 44 11.60 15.53 -23.67
N PRO A 45 11.43 15.26 -24.99
CA PRO A 45 11.77 16.25 -26.03
C PRO A 45 11.01 17.57 -25.84
N GLY A 46 11.75 18.69 -25.88
CA GLY A 46 11.19 20.04 -25.71
C GLY A 46 11.11 20.48 -24.24
N HIS A 47 11.47 19.67 -23.28
CA HIS A 47 11.46 19.98 -21.84
C HIS A 47 12.85 20.04 -21.20
N GLU A 48 13.92 20.14 -21.99
CA GLU A 48 15.32 20.08 -21.51
C GLU A 48 15.66 21.19 -20.50
N ARG A 49 14.92 22.31 -20.54
CA ARG A 49 15.07 23.47 -19.64
C ARG A 49 13.95 23.58 -18.59
N ASP A 50 13.15 22.52 -18.39
CA ASP A 50 12.08 22.52 -17.40
C ASP A 50 12.65 22.81 -16.01
N GLU A 51 12.00 23.71 -15.26
CA GLU A 51 12.42 24.07 -13.90
C GLU A 51 12.32 22.92 -12.89
N GLY A 52 11.68 21.83 -13.28
CA GLY A 52 11.43 20.67 -12.45
C GLY A 52 10.17 20.80 -11.58
N ILE A 53 9.63 19.65 -11.21
CA ILE A 53 8.39 19.53 -10.43
C ILE A 53 8.72 19.66 -8.95
N PRO A 54 8.07 20.59 -8.21
CA PRO A 54 8.31 20.77 -6.79
C PRO A 54 8.10 19.49 -5.98
N MET A 55 8.99 19.25 -5.02
CA MET A 55 8.92 18.13 -4.07
C MET A 55 8.91 18.68 -2.65
N TYR A 56 8.56 17.87 -1.66
CA TYR A 56 8.75 18.25 -0.25
C TYR A 56 9.69 17.28 0.46
N ILE A 57 10.26 17.75 1.56
CA ILE A 57 11.17 16.96 2.39
C ILE A 57 10.40 16.48 3.62
N ALA A 58 10.26 15.16 3.74
CA ALA A 58 9.72 14.53 4.94
C ALA A 58 10.85 14.07 5.85
N ARG A 59 10.72 14.37 7.17
CA ARG A 59 11.67 13.90 8.18
C ARG A 59 11.15 12.61 8.83
N HIS A 60 11.96 11.57 8.84
CA HIS A 60 11.71 10.31 9.53
C HIS A 60 12.84 9.99 10.52
N GLY A 61 12.67 10.40 11.78
CA GLY A 61 13.74 10.33 12.76
C GLY A 61 14.91 11.21 12.34
N ASP A 62 16.07 10.61 12.10
CA ASP A 62 17.28 11.30 11.62
C ASP A 62 17.47 11.24 10.11
N THR A 63 16.50 10.69 9.37
CA THR A 63 16.55 10.55 7.91
C THR A 63 15.61 11.54 7.24
N TYR A 64 16.06 12.14 6.13
CA TYR A 64 15.28 13.03 5.28
C TYR A 64 14.96 12.34 3.97
N LEU A 65 13.69 12.41 3.57
CA LEU A 65 13.19 11.79 2.34
C LEU A 65 12.60 12.86 1.43
N CYS A 66 12.96 12.82 0.15
CA CYS A 66 12.32 13.65 -0.87
C CYS A 66 11.02 12.97 -1.30
N LYS A 67 9.90 13.64 -1.11
CA LYS A 67 8.57 13.13 -1.46
C LYS A 67 7.86 14.07 -2.42
N ARG A 68 7.01 13.50 -3.26
CA ARG A 68 6.16 14.23 -4.19
C ARG A 68 5.20 15.15 -3.45
N MET A 69 4.99 16.35 -3.99
CA MET A 69 3.93 17.24 -3.51
C MET A 69 2.55 16.58 -3.68
N PRO A 70 1.60 16.88 -2.80
CA PRO A 70 0.21 16.45 -2.96
C PRO A 70 -0.32 16.80 -4.36
N ASN A 71 -1.06 15.86 -4.96
CA ASN A 71 -1.73 16.01 -6.26
C ASN A 71 -0.81 16.29 -7.48
N SER A 72 0.51 16.21 -7.34
CA SER A 72 1.45 16.45 -8.45
C SER A 72 1.89 15.17 -9.20
N ALA A 73 1.34 14.01 -8.85
CA ALA A 73 1.72 12.72 -9.43
C ALA A 73 1.68 12.70 -10.96
N GLN A 74 0.65 13.31 -11.53
CA GLN A 74 0.40 13.31 -12.96
C GLN A 74 1.31 14.28 -13.74
N GLU A 75 2.00 15.18 -13.04
CA GLU A 75 2.95 16.10 -13.63
C GLU A 75 4.28 15.41 -13.98
N HIS A 76 4.61 14.34 -13.28
CA HIS A 76 5.83 13.54 -13.52
C HIS A 76 5.73 12.72 -14.81
N THR A 77 6.88 12.28 -15.35
CA THR A 77 6.90 11.33 -16.46
C THR A 77 6.50 9.92 -15.98
N ALA A 78 5.98 9.09 -16.87
CA ALA A 78 5.51 7.75 -16.53
C ALA A 78 6.61 6.85 -15.93
N GLU A 79 7.86 7.09 -16.29
CA GLU A 79 9.04 6.34 -15.80
C GLU A 79 9.54 6.83 -14.44
N CYS A 80 9.03 7.98 -13.97
CA CYS A 80 9.43 8.55 -12.69
C CYS A 80 8.80 7.78 -11.52
N ASP A 81 9.56 7.49 -10.48
CA ASP A 81 9.05 6.85 -9.26
C ASP A 81 7.97 7.69 -8.54
N SER A 82 7.92 9.00 -8.81
CA SER A 82 6.90 9.92 -8.28
C SER A 82 5.62 9.98 -9.11
N TYR A 83 5.58 9.36 -10.30
CA TYR A 83 4.35 9.26 -11.07
C TYR A 83 3.44 8.20 -10.47
N GLU A 84 2.15 8.47 -10.43
CA GLU A 84 1.11 7.48 -10.14
C GLU A 84 0.10 7.45 -11.28
N LEU A 85 -0.57 6.32 -11.42
CA LEU A 85 -1.68 6.20 -12.36
C LEU A 85 -2.72 7.30 -12.11
N PRO A 86 -3.41 7.77 -13.16
CA PRO A 86 -4.52 8.70 -12.99
C PRO A 86 -5.50 8.19 -11.93
N PRO A 87 -6.05 9.09 -11.10
CA PRO A 87 -6.99 8.72 -10.04
C PRO A 87 -8.11 7.78 -10.50
N GLU A 88 -8.58 7.97 -11.72
CA GLU A 88 -9.66 7.18 -12.33
C GLU A 88 -9.25 5.72 -12.58
N MET A 89 -7.95 5.44 -12.63
CA MET A 89 -7.38 4.11 -12.87
C MET A 89 -7.01 3.37 -11.58
N THR A 90 -7.12 4.00 -10.42
CA THR A 90 -6.71 3.41 -9.14
C THR A 90 -7.77 3.58 -8.07
N GLY A 91 -7.86 2.60 -7.18
CA GLY A 91 -8.68 2.74 -5.98
C GLY A 91 -8.22 3.88 -5.06
N TYR A 92 -6.94 4.25 -5.10
CA TYR A 92 -6.41 5.39 -4.35
C TYR A 92 -7.00 6.71 -4.82
N GLY A 93 -7.05 6.94 -6.12
CA GLY A 93 -7.62 8.15 -6.66
C GLY A 93 -9.09 8.34 -6.37
N ALA A 94 -9.85 7.24 -6.31
CA ALA A 94 -11.27 7.28 -5.97
C ALA A 94 -11.54 7.79 -4.54
N VAL A 95 -10.55 7.75 -3.64
CA VAL A 95 -10.67 8.17 -2.23
C VAL A 95 -9.91 9.47 -1.92
N MET A 96 -8.99 9.90 -2.78
CA MET A 96 -8.25 11.15 -2.63
C MET A 96 -9.16 12.38 -2.71
N GLY A 97 -8.84 13.41 -1.92
CA GLY A 97 -9.61 14.66 -1.85
C GLY A 97 -10.94 14.54 -1.12
N SER A 98 -11.55 13.35 -1.09
CA SER A 98 -12.85 13.09 -0.43
C SER A 98 -12.68 12.39 0.93
N ALA A 99 -12.19 11.15 0.93
CA ALA A 99 -11.95 10.36 2.13
C ALA A 99 -10.56 10.61 2.75
N ILE A 100 -9.59 11.01 1.93
CA ILE A 100 -8.22 11.35 2.32
C ILE A 100 -8.00 12.83 1.99
N GLN A 101 -7.75 13.64 3.00
CA GLN A 101 -7.57 15.09 2.87
C GLN A 101 -6.22 15.49 3.46
N GLU A 102 -5.36 16.04 2.64
CA GLU A 102 -4.04 16.55 3.04
C GLU A 102 -4.18 18.00 3.50
N GLY A 103 -3.72 18.29 4.71
CA GLY A 103 -3.67 19.61 5.27
C GLY A 103 -2.39 20.38 4.87
N PRO A 104 -2.40 21.72 4.98
CA PRO A 104 -1.25 22.54 4.65
C PRO A 104 -0.07 22.34 5.61
N ASP A 105 -0.31 21.79 6.77
CA ASP A 105 0.68 21.43 7.80
C ASP A 105 1.33 20.05 7.57
N GLY A 106 0.98 19.36 6.48
CA GLY A 106 1.45 18.01 6.17
C GLY A 106 0.68 16.90 6.89
N THR A 107 -0.32 17.24 7.72
CA THR A 107 -1.18 16.24 8.36
C THR A 107 -2.23 15.73 7.36
N THR A 108 -2.41 14.43 7.26
CA THR A 108 -3.45 13.83 6.44
C THR A 108 -4.65 13.41 7.28
N THR A 109 -5.83 13.95 6.98
CA THR A 109 -7.08 13.58 7.63
C THR A 109 -7.77 12.45 6.88
N LEU A 110 -8.10 11.37 7.59
CA LEU A 110 -8.80 10.20 7.08
C LEU A 110 -10.27 10.21 7.55
N LYS A 111 -11.21 10.14 6.60
CA LYS A 111 -12.62 9.94 6.89
C LYS A 111 -12.96 8.44 6.82
N LEU A 112 -13.28 7.86 7.94
CA LEU A 112 -13.57 6.43 8.10
C LEU A 112 -15.08 6.15 8.02
N ASP A 113 -15.49 5.03 7.43
CA ASP A 113 -16.88 4.57 7.36
C ASP A 113 -17.33 3.82 8.63
N PHE A 114 -16.39 3.56 9.52
CA PHE A 114 -16.63 2.86 10.78
C PHE A 114 -16.43 3.78 11.99
N SER A 115 -17.09 3.41 13.11
CA SER A 115 -16.99 4.17 14.36
C SER A 115 -15.71 3.84 15.11
N LEU A 116 -15.13 4.86 15.73
CA LEU A 116 -14.06 4.73 16.73
C LEU A 116 -14.60 5.01 18.17
N THR A 117 -15.91 4.92 18.34
CA THR A 117 -16.58 5.00 19.65
C THR A 117 -17.56 3.85 19.82
N ASP A 118 -17.57 3.21 20.99
CA ASP A 118 -18.50 2.14 21.33
C ASP A 118 -19.91 2.76 21.59
N GLY A 119 -20.95 2.18 20.98
CA GLY A 119 -22.33 2.65 21.11
C GLY A 119 -22.73 3.82 20.21
N GLY A 120 -21.89 4.28 19.28
CA GLY A 120 -22.13 5.46 18.41
C GLY A 120 -22.60 5.17 16.98
N GLY A 121 -22.82 3.96 16.59
CA GLY A 121 -23.21 3.59 15.23
C GLY A 121 -24.55 2.86 15.19
N ARG A 122 -25.45 3.28 14.30
CA ARG A 122 -26.59 2.47 13.85
C ARG A 122 -26.02 1.09 13.48
N ALA A 123 -26.56 0.02 14.08
CA ALA A 123 -26.19 -1.35 13.67
C ALA A 123 -26.20 -1.41 12.15
N PRO A 124 -25.18 -1.97 11.48
CA PRO A 124 -25.24 -2.12 10.06
C PRO A 124 -26.51 -2.87 9.76
N THR A 125 -27.35 -2.31 8.91
CA THR A 125 -28.50 -3.00 8.34
C THR A 125 -27.99 -4.36 7.91
N ALA A 126 -28.61 -5.44 8.38
CA ALA A 126 -28.22 -6.78 8.04
C ALA A 126 -28.08 -6.86 6.51
N ALA A 127 -26.86 -6.88 6.03
CA ALA A 127 -26.61 -7.18 4.63
C ALA A 127 -26.99 -8.64 4.47
N GLY A 128 -28.06 -8.86 3.71
CA GLY A 128 -28.52 -10.18 3.35
C GLY A 128 -27.42 -10.97 2.67
N ASP A 129 -27.54 -12.25 2.79
CA ASP A 129 -26.76 -13.32 2.16
C ASP A 129 -26.27 -12.93 0.77
N SER A 130 -25.04 -12.43 0.64
CA SER A 130 -24.41 -12.23 -0.65
C SER A 130 -22.90 -12.22 -0.51
N LYS A 131 -22.29 -13.01 -1.39
CA LYS A 131 -20.91 -12.90 -1.88
C LYS A 131 -20.35 -11.51 -1.62
N ARG A 132 -19.16 -11.41 -0.96
CA ARG A 132 -18.42 -10.16 -0.66
C ARG A 132 -19.26 -8.93 -0.95
N THR A 133 -19.99 -8.41 0.03
CA THR A 133 -20.81 -7.22 -0.20
C THR A 133 -19.84 -6.08 -0.39
N GLU A 134 -19.46 -5.86 -1.64
CA GLU A 134 -18.95 -4.60 -2.12
C GLU A 134 -20.06 -3.58 -1.87
N VAL A 135 -20.15 -3.11 -0.65
CA VAL A 135 -20.83 -1.86 -0.40
C VAL A 135 -19.95 -0.86 -1.12
N ALA A 136 -20.40 -0.48 -2.31
CA ALA A 136 -19.84 0.65 -3.01
C ALA A 136 -19.95 1.84 -2.05
N SER A 137 -18.89 2.07 -1.25
CA SER A 137 -18.78 3.32 -0.54
C SER A 137 -18.62 4.36 -1.65
N ASP A 138 -19.33 5.45 -1.54
CA ASP A 138 -19.34 6.53 -2.53
C ASP A 138 -17.97 7.26 -2.64
N GLY A 139 -16.87 6.61 -2.30
CA GLY A 139 -15.50 7.15 -2.27
C GLY A 139 -15.25 8.18 -1.17
N ARG A 140 -16.26 8.58 -0.42
CA ARG A 140 -16.17 9.66 0.58
C ARG A 140 -15.62 9.23 1.92
N LYS A 141 -15.48 7.92 2.18
CA LYS A 141 -15.00 7.35 3.42
C LYS A 141 -14.21 6.08 3.15
N LEU A 142 -13.21 5.81 3.97
CA LEU A 142 -12.42 4.58 3.91
C LEU A 142 -13.10 3.47 4.72
N SER A 143 -13.29 2.31 4.11
CA SER A 143 -13.60 1.06 4.81
C SER A 143 -12.40 0.59 5.64
N LEU A 144 -12.57 -0.43 6.49
CA LEU A 144 -11.45 -1.05 7.20
C LEU A 144 -10.39 -1.52 6.20
N ARG A 145 -10.78 -2.27 5.17
CA ARG A 145 -9.89 -2.75 4.12
C ARG A 145 -9.19 -1.62 3.38
N ALA A 146 -9.94 -0.58 2.98
CA ALA A 146 -9.36 0.58 2.33
C ALA A 146 -8.37 1.34 3.23
N THR A 147 -8.61 1.37 4.54
CA THR A 147 -7.68 1.94 5.52
C THR A 147 -6.38 1.12 5.60
N LEU A 148 -6.47 -0.23 5.58
CA LEU A 148 -5.29 -1.11 5.53
C LEU A 148 -4.53 -0.91 4.21
N HIS A 149 -5.23 -0.88 3.07
CA HIS A 149 -4.63 -0.60 1.76
C HIS A 149 -3.93 0.75 1.73
N TYR A 150 -4.55 1.79 2.32
CA TYR A 150 -3.96 3.12 2.41
C TYR A 150 -2.64 3.12 3.19
N LEU A 151 -2.64 2.54 4.37
CA LEU A 151 -1.42 2.46 5.19
C LEU A 151 -0.35 1.59 4.53
N TRP A 152 -0.73 0.52 3.84
CA TRP A 152 0.18 -0.34 3.07
C TRP A 152 0.81 0.40 1.90
N HIS A 153 0.01 1.19 1.18
CA HIS A 153 0.46 2.05 0.09
C HIS A 153 1.41 3.15 0.59
N GLN A 154 1.02 3.87 1.65
CA GLN A 154 1.88 4.91 2.25
C GLN A 154 3.18 4.35 2.84
N ALA A 155 3.18 3.11 3.27
CA ALA A 155 4.35 2.36 3.71
C ALA A 155 5.21 1.80 2.56
N GLU A 156 4.80 2.00 1.30
CA GLU A 156 5.46 1.48 0.09
C GLU A 156 5.63 -0.06 0.10
N LEU A 157 4.77 -0.76 0.84
CA LEU A 157 4.83 -2.22 0.96
C LEU A 157 4.23 -2.95 -0.25
N ASN A 158 3.48 -2.24 -1.08
CA ASN A 158 2.96 -2.71 -2.36
C ASN A 158 3.95 -2.56 -3.53
N GLN A 159 5.09 -1.90 -3.34
CA GLN A 159 6.14 -1.76 -4.34
C GLN A 159 7.13 -2.92 -4.26
N TRP A 160 7.67 -3.33 -5.39
CA TRP A 160 8.67 -4.38 -5.48
C TRP A 160 9.85 -4.01 -6.36
N ALA A 161 11.03 -4.37 -5.87
CA ALA A 161 12.27 -4.38 -6.64
C ALA A 161 13.08 -5.63 -6.23
N PRO A 162 13.92 -6.18 -7.12
CA PRO A 162 14.71 -7.40 -6.85
C PRO A 162 15.58 -7.31 -5.58
N GLY A 163 16.01 -6.10 -5.22
CA GLY A 163 16.78 -5.85 -4.00
C GLY A 163 16.01 -6.08 -2.69
N PHE A 164 14.68 -6.27 -2.73
CA PHE A 164 13.85 -6.55 -1.54
C PHE A 164 13.72 -8.04 -1.23
N ALA A 165 14.11 -8.92 -2.16
CA ALA A 165 14.01 -10.36 -1.98
C ALA A 165 14.68 -10.83 -0.67
N GLY A 166 13.93 -11.54 0.17
CA GLY A 166 14.37 -12.04 1.47
C GLY A 166 14.64 -10.99 2.55
N LYS A 167 14.38 -9.70 2.29
CA LYS A 167 14.63 -8.61 3.26
C LYS A 167 13.38 -8.11 3.99
N ARG A 168 12.19 -8.53 3.55
CA ARG A 168 10.94 -8.18 4.21
C ARG A 168 10.60 -9.19 5.28
N ASN A 169 10.27 -8.70 6.46
CA ASN A 169 9.81 -9.44 7.60
C ASN A 169 8.87 -8.56 8.43
N TRP A 170 8.30 -9.11 9.52
CA TRP A 170 7.38 -8.34 10.36
C TRP A 170 7.97 -7.04 10.90
N TRP A 171 9.25 -7.01 11.25
CA TRP A 171 9.91 -5.78 11.71
C TRP A 171 9.90 -4.68 10.63
N THR A 172 10.15 -5.06 9.37
CA THR A 172 10.09 -4.14 8.23
C THR A 172 8.68 -3.60 8.04
N VAL A 173 7.67 -4.47 8.07
CA VAL A 173 6.25 -4.10 7.93
C VAL A 173 5.84 -3.17 9.07
N TRP A 174 6.14 -3.56 10.30
CA TRP A 174 5.85 -2.80 11.50
C TRP A 174 6.43 -1.38 11.46
N ASN A 175 7.72 -1.23 11.17
CA ASN A 175 8.38 0.06 11.06
C ASN A 175 7.76 0.96 10.00
N ARG A 176 7.50 0.41 8.81
CA ARG A 176 6.95 1.18 7.70
C ARG A 176 5.51 1.61 7.94
N ILE A 177 4.66 0.76 8.48
CA ILE A 177 3.28 1.12 8.83
C ILE A 177 3.26 2.14 9.97
N GLN A 178 4.11 2.00 11.00
CA GLN A 178 4.23 3.01 12.05
C GLN A 178 4.64 4.38 11.50
N ALA A 179 5.62 4.39 10.60
CA ALA A 179 6.04 5.62 9.93
C ALA A 179 4.90 6.24 9.11
N ALA A 180 4.15 5.41 8.37
CA ALA A 180 3.02 5.85 7.58
C ALA A 180 1.83 6.38 8.41
N ALA A 181 1.69 5.97 9.67
CA ALA A 181 0.61 6.39 10.54
C ALA A 181 0.87 7.71 11.30
N ARG A 182 2.13 8.18 11.35
CA ARG A 182 2.54 9.30 12.24
C ARG A 182 1.88 10.63 11.91
N ASP A 183 1.77 10.96 10.64
CA ASP A 183 1.21 12.20 10.12
C ASP A 183 -0.26 12.06 9.70
N LYS A 184 -0.92 10.98 10.13
CA LYS A 184 -2.32 10.71 9.84
C LYS A 184 -3.19 10.97 11.06
N ALA A 185 -4.37 11.53 10.80
CA ALA A 185 -5.38 11.78 11.84
C ALA A 185 -6.77 11.39 11.36
N THR A 186 -7.66 11.12 12.28
CA THR A 186 -9.09 10.92 12.00
C THR A 186 -9.92 11.60 13.08
N LYS A 187 -10.88 12.43 12.68
CA LYS A 187 -11.72 13.21 13.61
C LYS A 187 -10.90 13.95 14.69
N GLY A 188 -9.76 14.53 14.31
CA GLY A 188 -8.87 15.24 15.21
C GLY A 188 -7.99 14.37 16.14
N LEU A 189 -8.07 13.04 16.00
CA LEU A 189 -7.24 12.10 16.77
C LEU A 189 -6.06 11.64 15.91
N PRO A 190 -4.81 11.75 16.36
CA PRO A 190 -3.67 11.15 15.69
C PRO A 190 -3.86 9.64 15.53
N LEU A 191 -3.65 9.13 14.33
CA LEU A 191 -3.83 7.70 14.05
C LEU A 191 -2.87 6.84 14.88
N ALA A 192 -1.64 7.31 15.08
CA ALA A 192 -0.64 6.62 15.86
C ALA A 192 -1.03 6.40 17.34
N GLU A 193 -1.92 7.23 17.89
CA GLU A 193 -2.40 7.08 19.27
C GLU A 193 -3.48 6.01 19.42
N ILE A 194 -4.25 5.76 18.36
CA ILE A 194 -5.38 4.82 18.38
C ILE A 194 -5.07 3.52 17.63
N LEU A 195 -3.89 3.40 17.02
CA LEU A 195 -3.46 2.21 16.28
C LEU A 195 -2.65 1.28 17.19
N LEU A 196 -3.16 0.08 17.42
CA LEU A 196 -2.40 -1.04 17.98
C LEU A 196 -1.77 -1.82 16.82
N LEU A 197 -0.46 -1.78 16.74
CA LEU A 197 0.36 -2.56 15.83
C LEU A 197 1.32 -3.40 16.69
N PRO A 198 1.18 -4.74 16.76
CA PRO A 198 2.01 -5.57 17.61
C PRO A 198 3.49 -5.41 17.31
N GLU A 199 4.29 -5.12 18.34
CA GLU A 199 5.75 -5.07 18.21
C GLU A 199 6.28 -6.44 17.76
N PRO A 200 7.43 -6.51 17.05
CA PRO A 200 8.09 -7.77 16.76
C PRO A 200 8.32 -8.57 18.04
N PHE A 201 7.72 -9.74 18.15
CA PHE A 201 7.78 -10.55 19.34
C PHE A 201 9.19 -11.10 19.57
N ARG A 202 9.69 -10.92 20.80
CA ARG A 202 10.94 -11.51 21.30
C ARG A 202 10.65 -12.13 22.66
N VAL A 203 11.04 -13.39 22.83
CA VAL A 203 10.76 -14.15 24.06
C VAL A 203 11.37 -13.48 25.28
N GLU A 204 12.59 -12.97 25.14
CA GLU A 204 13.36 -12.31 26.21
C GLU A 204 12.75 -10.98 26.66
N ALA A 205 12.04 -10.30 25.76
CA ALA A 205 11.44 -8.98 26.00
C ALA A 205 9.90 -9.03 26.13
N LYS A 206 9.33 -10.23 26.30
CA LYS A 206 7.88 -10.43 26.25
C LYS A 206 7.14 -9.60 27.31
N ASP A 207 7.66 -9.54 28.54
CA ASP A 207 7.03 -8.84 29.64
C ASP A 207 7.12 -7.32 29.47
N GLU A 208 8.23 -6.82 28.93
CA GLU A 208 8.40 -5.42 28.56
C GLU A 208 7.47 -4.99 27.42
N ILE A 209 7.35 -5.84 26.37
CA ILE A 209 6.42 -5.61 25.26
C ILE A 209 4.98 -5.57 25.76
N ALA A 210 4.59 -6.50 26.63
CA ALA A 210 3.27 -6.52 27.25
C ALA A 210 3.02 -5.27 28.11
N ALA A 211 3.99 -4.83 28.90
CA ALA A 211 3.87 -3.62 29.71
C ALA A 211 3.71 -2.35 28.85
N ARG A 212 4.50 -2.19 27.76
CA ARG A 212 4.36 -1.05 26.83
C ARG A 212 2.99 -1.06 26.15
N ARG A 213 2.51 -2.23 25.73
CA ARG A 213 1.17 -2.39 25.15
C ARG A 213 0.07 -1.96 26.12
N LEU A 214 0.10 -2.45 27.35
CA LEU A 214 -0.86 -2.06 28.37
C LEU A 214 -0.82 -0.57 28.70
N ALA A 215 0.37 0.02 28.79
CA ALA A 215 0.53 1.46 29.00
C ALA A 215 -0.04 2.30 27.84
N ALA A 216 0.07 1.84 26.59
CA ALA A 216 -0.54 2.50 25.44
C ALA A 216 -2.08 2.39 25.48
N LEU A 217 -2.61 1.21 25.82
CA LEU A 217 -4.06 0.95 25.90
C LEU A 217 -4.73 1.70 27.07
N SER A 218 -4.07 1.82 28.23
CA SER A 218 -4.62 2.50 29.40
C SER A 218 -4.82 4.01 29.19
N LYS A 219 -4.01 4.65 28.36
CA LYS A 219 -4.17 6.07 28.00
C LYS A 219 -5.49 6.37 27.27
N ILE A 220 -6.06 5.38 26.61
CA ILE A 220 -7.25 5.54 25.78
C ILE A 220 -8.53 5.20 26.53
N THR A 221 -8.46 4.30 27.54
CA THR A 221 -9.60 3.96 28.39
C THR A 221 -10.04 5.12 29.29
N SER A 222 -9.15 6.05 29.62
CA SER A 222 -9.39 7.19 30.51
C SER A 222 -9.99 8.43 29.84
N GLY A 223 -10.60 8.32 28.66
CA GLY A 223 -11.13 9.47 27.92
C GLY A 223 -12.28 10.19 28.64
N GLU A 224 -12.18 11.52 28.73
CA GLU A 224 -13.05 12.46 29.48
C GLU A 224 -14.53 12.49 29.06
N SER A 225 -14.98 11.80 28.02
CA SER A 225 -16.33 12.00 27.44
C SER A 225 -17.37 10.93 27.73
N GLY A 226 -17.13 9.99 28.63
CA GLY A 226 -18.09 8.95 29.02
C GLY A 226 -18.41 7.91 27.92
N LYS A 227 -17.97 8.10 26.67
CA LYS A 227 -18.10 7.14 25.59
C LYS A 227 -16.78 6.36 25.43
N LYS A 228 -16.84 5.04 25.53
CA LYS A 228 -15.68 4.17 25.32
C LYS A 228 -15.12 4.35 23.91
N ARG A 229 -13.85 4.68 23.80
CA ARG A 229 -13.14 4.75 22.52
C ARG A 229 -12.82 3.34 22.01
N LEU A 230 -12.89 3.17 20.70
CA LEU A 230 -12.39 1.98 20.02
C LEU A 230 -11.00 2.23 19.50
N MET A 231 -10.16 1.21 19.60
CA MET A 231 -8.84 1.15 18.99
C MET A 231 -8.91 0.55 17.61
N LEU A 232 -7.98 0.92 16.75
CA LEU A 232 -7.70 0.26 15.50
C LEU A 232 -6.59 -0.77 15.71
N LEU A 233 -6.80 -1.99 15.25
CA LEU A 233 -5.79 -3.06 15.24
C LEU A 233 -5.33 -3.28 13.81
N ILE A 234 -4.02 -3.39 13.58
CA ILE A 234 -3.44 -4.03 12.40
C ILE A 234 -2.49 -5.11 12.89
N ALA A 235 -2.74 -6.37 12.54
CA ALA A 235 -1.95 -7.50 13.01
C ALA A 235 -1.94 -8.65 12.00
N GLU A 236 -0.91 -9.48 12.04
CA GLU A 236 -0.89 -10.73 11.32
C GLU A 236 -1.70 -11.80 12.08
N TYR A 237 -2.64 -12.42 11.39
CA TYR A 237 -3.46 -13.50 11.92
C TYR A 237 -2.60 -14.72 12.26
N LYS A 238 -2.87 -15.35 13.40
CA LYS A 238 -2.30 -16.65 13.76
C LYS A 238 -3.37 -17.73 13.72
N GLU A 239 -4.38 -17.60 14.56
CA GLU A 239 -5.42 -18.61 14.73
C GLU A 239 -6.68 -18.05 15.39
N LEU A 240 -7.78 -18.77 15.27
CA LEU A 240 -8.96 -18.61 16.10
C LEU A 240 -8.99 -19.73 17.14
N GLN A 241 -9.17 -19.38 18.40
CA GLN A 241 -9.28 -20.33 19.50
C GLN A 241 -10.71 -20.35 20.03
N HIS A 242 -11.29 -21.52 20.14
CA HIS A 242 -12.56 -21.71 20.82
C HIS A 242 -12.34 -21.78 22.32
N THR A 243 -13.16 -21.07 23.08
CA THR A 243 -13.13 -21.06 24.55
C THR A 243 -14.54 -21.29 25.10
N GLN A 244 -14.66 -21.56 26.38
CA GLN A 244 -15.98 -21.72 27.04
C GLN A 244 -16.82 -20.43 27.04
N TYR A 245 -16.22 -19.27 26.74
CA TYR A 245 -16.87 -17.95 26.72
C TYR A 245 -17.03 -17.37 25.31
N GLY A 246 -16.80 -18.15 24.25
CA GLY A 246 -16.85 -17.73 22.87
C GLY A 246 -15.54 -18.00 22.12
N HIS A 247 -15.11 -17.08 21.31
CA HIS A 247 -13.95 -17.24 20.44
C HIS A 247 -12.90 -16.15 20.70
N ASN A 248 -11.64 -16.51 20.57
CA ASN A 248 -10.53 -15.58 20.63
C ASN A 248 -9.83 -15.48 19.27
N PHE A 249 -9.55 -14.26 18.85
CA PHE A 249 -8.61 -13.97 17.77
C PHE A 249 -7.21 -13.85 18.36
N ILE A 250 -6.28 -14.61 17.82
CA ILE A 250 -4.87 -14.59 18.24
C ILE A 250 -4.04 -14.01 17.11
N ALA A 251 -3.28 -12.96 17.42
CA ALA A 251 -2.32 -12.37 16.51
C ALA A 251 -0.93 -13.04 16.67
N LYS A 252 -0.19 -13.17 15.56
CA LYS A 252 1.09 -13.89 15.49
C LYS A 252 2.16 -13.28 16.40
N HIS A 253 2.24 -11.97 16.48
CA HIS A 253 3.24 -11.24 17.26
C HIS A 253 2.72 -10.78 18.64
N MET A 254 1.51 -11.23 19.01
CA MET A 254 0.85 -10.84 20.27
C MET A 254 0.04 -12.03 20.84
N PRO A 255 0.65 -13.23 20.99
CA PRO A 255 -0.09 -14.43 21.38
C PRO A 255 -0.58 -14.40 22.82
N ASP A 256 0.00 -13.55 23.66
CA ASP A 256 -0.33 -13.32 25.06
C ASP A 256 -1.50 -12.34 25.27
N PHE A 257 -2.04 -11.77 24.18
CA PHE A 257 -3.12 -10.79 24.24
C PHE A 257 -4.26 -11.20 23.28
N PRO A 258 -5.08 -12.19 23.69
CA PRO A 258 -6.22 -12.62 22.91
C PRO A 258 -7.27 -11.52 22.82
N LEU A 259 -7.90 -11.37 21.64
CA LEU A 259 -9.03 -10.46 21.45
C LEU A 259 -10.32 -11.28 21.37
N LEU A 260 -11.23 -11.04 22.29
CA LEU A 260 -12.51 -11.73 22.35
C LEU A 260 -13.37 -11.39 21.12
N MET A 261 -13.96 -12.41 20.55
CA MET A 261 -14.96 -12.32 19.49
C MET A 261 -16.29 -12.92 19.98
N ASP A 262 -17.36 -12.17 19.83
CA ASP A 262 -18.69 -12.77 19.98
C ASP A 262 -19.02 -13.71 18.80
N ASP A 263 -20.03 -14.55 18.95
CA ASP A 263 -20.41 -15.52 17.93
C ASP A 263 -20.80 -14.87 16.60
N SER A 264 -21.37 -13.67 16.63
CA SER A 264 -21.74 -12.93 15.43
C SER A 264 -20.52 -12.50 14.62
N ILE A 265 -19.51 -11.96 15.31
CA ILE A 265 -18.24 -11.54 14.68
C ILE A 265 -17.50 -12.77 14.17
N TYR A 266 -17.39 -13.84 14.98
CA TYR A 266 -16.75 -15.08 14.60
C TYR A 266 -17.37 -15.73 13.35
N ASN A 267 -18.70 -15.88 13.34
CA ASN A 267 -19.41 -16.50 12.22
C ASN A 267 -19.27 -15.68 10.94
N ARG A 268 -19.37 -14.34 11.05
CA ARG A 268 -19.17 -13.43 9.92
C ARG A 268 -17.76 -13.49 9.38
N PHE A 269 -16.74 -13.44 10.25
CA PHE A 269 -15.34 -13.54 9.88
C PHE A 269 -15.05 -14.87 9.18
N SER A 270 -15.43 -15.98 9.80
CA SER A 270 -15.17 -17.32 9.26
C SER A 270 -15.88 -17.58 7.93
N LYS A 271 -17.10 -17.02 7.73
CA LYS A 271 -17.84 -17.15 6.47
C LYS A 271 -17.26 -16.22 5.39
N ALA A 272 -17.06 -14.94 5.71
CA ALA A 272 -16.62 -13.94 4.75
C ALA A 272 -15.21 -14.18 4.22
N PHE A 273 -14.31 -14.69 5.07
CA PHE A 273 -12.90 -14.89 4.74
C PHE A 273 -12.49 -16.37 4.66
N SER A 274 -13.48 -17.23 4.40
CA SER A 274 -13.23 -18.68 4.27
C SER A 274 -12.21 -19.02 3.20
N GLY A 275 -12.20 -18.31 2.07
CA GLY A 275 -11.24 -18.48 0.99
C GLY A 275 -9.82 -18.10 1.40
N GLU A 276 -9.65 -16.95 2.04
CA GLU A 276 -8.36 -16.47 2.56
C GLU A 276 -7.81 -17.41 3.64
N LEU A 277 -8.66 -17.87 4.55
CA LEU A 277 -8.28 -18.86 5.56
C LEU A 277 -7.89 -20.21 4.95
N GLN A 278 -8.53 -20.62 3.86
CA GLN A 278 -8.19 -21.82 3.13
C GLN A 278 -6.84 -21.67 2.41
N MET A 279 -6.61 -20.54 1.72
CA MET A 279 -5.34 -20.23 1.08
C MET A 279 -4.19 -20.20 2.09
N LEU A 280 -4.39 -19.58 3.25
CA LEU A 280 -3.38 -19.52 4.31
C LEU A 280 -3.00 -20.91 4.83
N ARG A 281 -3.98 -21.84 4.98
CA ARG A 281 -3.72 -23.23 5.40
C ARG A 281 -2.97 -24.02 4.32
N ALA A 282 -3.28 -23.77 3.05
CA ALA A 282 -2.64 -24.45 1.92
C ALA A 282 -1.20 -23.97 1.67
N HIS A 283 -0.91 -22.71 2.03
CA HIS A 283 0.37 -22.04 1.76
C HIS A 283 0.96 -21.42 3.04
N PRO A 284 1.75 -22.18 3.82
CA PRO A 284 2.29 -21.70 5.12
C PRO A 284 3.18 -20.45 5.03
N GLY A 285 3.71 -20.14 3.85
CA GLY A 285 4.51 -18.92 3.61
C GLY A 285 3.68 -17.66 3.43
N PHE A 286 2.35 -17.77 3.28
CA PHE A 286 1.49 -16.60 3.13
C PHE A 286 1.20 -15.94 4.49
N HIS A 287 0.88 -14.66 4.42
CA HIS A 287 0.50 -13.85 5.57
C HIS A 287 -0.95 -13.38 5.41
N LEU A 288 -1.75 -13.52 6.45
CA LEU A 288 -3.08 -12.94 6.51
C LEU A 288 -3.03 -11.71 7.41
N MET A 289 -2.95 -10.54 6.80
CA MET A 289 -3.03 -9.27 7.52
C MET A 289 -4.47 -8.98 7.89
N THR A 290 -4.68 -8.60 9.12
CA THR A 290 -5.99 -8.22 9.63
C THR A 290 -6.00 -6.76 10.04
N ILE A 291 -7.11 -6.09 9.79
CA ILE A 291 -7.45 -4.79 10.36
C ILE A 291 -8.76 -4.93 11.11
N GLY A 292 -8.86 -4.29 12.26
CA GLY A 292 -10.11 -4.36 13.03
C GLY A 292 -10.24 -3.23 14.02
N THR A 293 -11.47 -3.02 14.53
CA THR A 293 -11.71 -2.16 15.67
C THR A 293 -11.99 -3.02 16.90
N PHE A 294 -11.48 -2.61 18.06
CA PHE A 294 -11.72 -3.29 19.31
C PHE A 294 -11.90 -2.31 20.47
N SER A 295 -12.65 -2.71 21.47
CA SER A 295 -12.75 -2.02 22.76
C SER A 295 -11.79 -2.66 23.74
N PHE A 296 -11.26 -1.86 24.66
CA PHE A 296 -10.46 -2.34 25.78
C PHE A 296 -11.16 -1.92 27.08
N SER A 297 -11.42 -2.87 27.96
CA SER A 297 -12.11 -2.60 29.24
C SER A 297 -11.11 -2.31 30.36
N GLU A 298 -11.60 -1.72 31.46
CA GLU A 298 -10.83 -1.51 32.68
C GLU A 298 -10.37 -2.84 33.32
N LEU A 299 -11.06 -3.93 33.02
CA LEU A 299 -10.68 -5.29 33.45
C LEU A 299 -9.60 -5.91 32.56
N GLY A 300 -9.04 -5.16 31.60
CA GLY A 300 -8.00 -5.66 30.71
C GLY A 300 -8.50 -6.56 29.57
N ILE A 301 -9.81 -6.58 29.30
CA ILE A 301 -10.38 -7.42 28.24
C ILE A 301 -10.47 -6.62 26.94
N ALA A 302 -9.82 -7.12 25.89
CA ALA A 302 -9.93 -6.62 24.54
C ALA A 302 -11.05 -7.38 23.79
N SER A 303 -11.99 -6.64 23.19
CA SER A 303 -13.12 -7.23 22.45
C SER A 303 -13.23 -6.64 21.06
N LEU A 304 -13.12 -7.47 20.03
CA LEU A 304 -13.26 -7.10 18.63
C LEU A 304 -14.68 -6.65 18.33
N LYS A 305 -14.82 -5.67 17.45
CA LYS A 305 -16.11 -5.12 16.99
C LYS A 305 -16.31 -5.30 15.48
N ARG A 306 -15.26 -5.07 14.70
CA ARG A 306 -15.26 -5.24 13.24
C ARG A 306 -13.88 -5.74 12.81
N MET A 307 -13.86 -6.48 11.71
CA MET A 307 -12.62 -6.97 11.11
C MET A 307 -12.71 -6.98 9.60
N ASP A 308 -11.57 -6.86 8.97
CA ASP A 308 -11.33 -7.10 7.55
C ASP A 308 -9.93 -7.68 7.37
N VAL A 309 -9.64 -8.24 6.19
CA VAL A 309 -8.36 -8.91 5.94
C VAL A 309 -7.77 -8.56 4.58
N MET A 310 -6.47 -8.80 4.45
CA MET A 310 -5.70 -8.71 3.21
C MET A 310 -4.68 -9.84 3.19
N MET A 311 -4.67 -10.64 2.11
CA MET A 311 -3.62 -11.62 1.89
C MET A 311 -2.33 -10.95 1.45
N ALA A 312 -1.19 -11.48 1.90
CA ALA A 312 0.12 -11.15 1.38
C ALA A 312 0.95 -12.42 1.19
N ASP A 313 1.85 -12.41 0.24
CA ASP A 313 2.76 -13.51 -0.04
C ASP A 313 3.96 -13.53 0.92
N GLU A 314 4.88 -14.46 0.70
CA GLU A 314 6.13 -14.62 1.47
C GLU A 314 7.05 -13.39 1.43
N ASN A 315 6.83 -12.48 0.49
CA ASN A 315 7.52 -11.20 0.37
C ASN A 315 6.70 -10.01 0.91
N TRP A 316 5.57 -10.29 1.58
CA TRP A 316 4.64 -9.29 2.09
C TRP A 316 3.99 -8.44 0.99
N LEU A 317 3.96 -8.95 -0.26
CA LEU A 317 3.24 -8.34 -1.36
C LEU A 317 1.76 -8.71 -1.29
N PRO A 318 0.84 -7.74 -1.28
CA PRO A 318 -0.59 -8.03 -1.20
C PRO A 318 -1.11 -8.64 -2.51
N PHE A 319 -2.08 -9.54 -2.39
CA PHE A 319 -2.79 -10.13 -3.53
C PHE A 319 -4.24 -10.47 -3.16
N GLU A 320 -5.11 -10.51 -4.16
CA GLU A 320 -6.54 -10.77 -3.98
C GLU A 320 -6.88 -12.25 -4.20
N ASP A 321 -6.20 -12.91 -5.14
CA ASP A 321 -6.45 -14.29 -5.54
C ASP A 321 -5.19 -14.94 -6.12
N MET A 322 -5.28 -16.23 -6.45
CA MET A 322 -4.14 -16.99 -6.96
C MET A 322 -3.74 -16.60 -8.40
N TYR A 323 -4.57 -15.87 -9.15
CA TYR A 323 -4.18 -15.34 -10.45
C TYR A 323 -3.20 -14.19 -10.27
N GLU A 324 -3.51 -13.26 -9.37
CA GLU A 324 -2.58 -12.19 -8.99
C GLU A 324 -1.28 -12.76 -8.40
N LYS A 325 -1.37 -13.81 -7.55
CA LYS A 325 -0.18 -14.48 -7.00
C LYS A 325 0.69 -15.08 -8.11
N GLY A 326 0.08 -15.68 -9.13
CA GLY A 326 0.81 -16.20 -10.28
C GLY A 326 1.59 -15.11 -11.05
N ILE A 327 1.02 -13.92 -11.20
CA ILE A 327 1.72 -12.77 -11.79
C ILE A 327 2.87 -12.30 -10.86
N ILE A 328 2.63 -12.21 -9.55
CA ILE A 328 3.68 -11.85 -8.59
C ILE A 328 4.86 -12.82 -8.69
N ASP A 329 4.59 -14.14 -8.77
CA ASP A 329 5.62 -15.16 -8.88
C ASP A 329 6.42 -15.01 -10.19
N ALA A 330 5.75 -14.81 -11.30
CA ALA A 330 6.40 -14.60 -12.59
C ALA A 330 7.27 -13.33 -12.59
N LEU A 331 6.77 -12.22 -12.01
CA LEU A 331 7.49 -10.97 -11.94
C LEU A 331 8.68 -11.02 -10.97
N THR A 332 8.53 -11.67 -9.82
CA THR A 332 9.61 -11.81 -8.82
C THR A 332 10.71 -12.77 -9.32
N ALA A 333 10.32 -13.90 -9.94
CA ALA A 333 11.25 -14.83 -10.57
C ALA A 333 12.01 -14.17 -11.74
N GLY A 334 11.32 -13.36 -12.54
CA GLY A 334 11.90 -12.55 -13.62
C GLY A 334 12.69 -11.33 -13.14
N ARG A 335 12.87 -11.15 -11.81
CA ARG A 335 13.60 -10.03 -11.19
C ARG A 335 13.10 -8.65 -11.64
N ARG A 336 11.78 -8.51 -11.85
CA ARG A 336 11.15 -7.30 -12.37
C ARG A 336 10.90 -6.27 -11.26
N ARG A 337 10.79 -4.99 -11.65
CA ARG A 337 10.36 -3.89 -10.78
C ARG A 337 8.89 -3.57 -11.07
N PHE A 338 8.05 -3.63 -10.04
CA PHE A 338 6.63 -3.37 -10.19
C PHE A 338 5.98 -2.82 -8.92
N ASP A 339 4.83 -2.20 -9.10
CA ASP A 339 3.92 -1.82 -8.02
C ASP A 339 2.66 -2.68 -8.11
N LYS A 340 2.25 -3.28 -7.00
CA LYS A 340 0.92 -3.87 -6.86
C LYS A 340 -0.09 -2.74 -6.64
N VAL A 341 -1.06 -2.63 -7.52
CA VAL A 341 -2.13 -1.63 -7.40
C VAL A 341 -3.20 -2.13 -6.44
N LEU A 342 -3.51 -1.35 -5.41
CA LEU A 342 -4.49 -1.71 -4.37
C LEU A 342 -5.87 -1.14 -4.72
N ARG A 343 -6.94 -1.92 -4.45
CA ARG A 343 -8.31 -1.54 -4.83
C ARG A 343 -8.96 -0.51 -3.91
N PHE A 344 -8.52 -0.40 -2.68
CA PHE A 344 -9.20 0.44 -1.68
C PHE A 344 -10.69 0.08 -1.58
N ASN A 345 -11.57 1.02 -1.94
CA ASN A 345 -13.02 0.81 -1.98
C ASN A 345 -13.54 0.48 -3.40
N THR A 346 -12.66 0.36 -4.40
CA THR A 346 -13.07 0.10 -5.79
C THR A 346 -13.61 -1.31 -5.93
N PRO A 347 -14.83 -1.51 -6.46
CA PRO A 347 -15.41 -2.82 -6.63
C PRO A 347 -14.65 -3.67 -7.67
N ALA A 348 -14.74 -5.01 -7.56
CA ALA A 348 -14.10 -5.92 -8.50
C ALA A 348 -14.65 -5.81 -9.92
N SER A 349 -15.90 -5.38 -10.05
CA SER A 349 -16.58 -5.12 -11.33
C SER A 349 -16.04 -3.90 -12.08
N TYR A 350 -15.25 -3.03 -11.42
CA TYR A 350 -14.64 -1.88 -12.07
C TYR A 350 -13.22 -2.23 -12.54
N PRO A 351 -12.85 -1.93 -13.81
CA PRO A 351 -11.52 -2.21 -14.32
C PRO A 351 -10.47 -1.40 -13.57
N GLN A 352 -9.47 -2.11 -13.09
CA GLN A 352 -8.31 -1.54 -12.43
C GLN A 352 -7.12 -2.44 -12.74
N PRO A 353 -5.95 -1.87 -13.10
CA PRO A 353 -4.77 -2.69 -13.25
C PRO A 353 -4.42 -3.38 -11.93
N GLY A 354 -4.00 -4.63 -12.00
CA GLY A 354 -3.48 -5.34 -10.82
C GLY A 354 -2.06 -4.90 -10.49
N PHE A 355 -1.28 -4.54 -11.52
CA PHE A 355 0.13 -4.20 -11.39
C PHE A 355 0.54 -3.09 -12.36
N VAL A 356 1.58 -2.34 -11.97
CA VAL A 356 2.31 -1.42 -12.84
C VAL A 356 3.74 -1.90 -12.94
N LEU A 357 4.14 -2.31 -14.13
CA LEU A 357 5.47 -2.83 -14.43
C LEU A 357 6.39 -1.68 -14.79
N ARG A 358 7.23 -1.25 -13.85
CA ARG A 358 8.06 -0.03 -13.92
C ARG A 358 9.24 -0.14 -14.88
N ASP A 359 9.74 -1.33 -15.09
CA ASP A 359 10.92 -1.62 -15.91
C ASP A 359 10.59 -2.19 -17.29
N ALA A 360 9.33 -2.13 -17.71
CA ALA A 360 8.90 -2.63 -19.02
C ALA A 360 9.44 -1.76 -20.17
N ALA A 361 9.79 -2.41 -21.28
CA ALA A 361 10.15 -1.77 -22.53
C ALA A 361 8.99 -1.86 -23.53
N PRO A 362 8.78 -0.85 -24.38
CA PRO A 362 9.50 0.43 -24.45
C PRO A 362 9.06 1.45 -23.39
N LYS A 363 7.99 1.18 -22.62
CA LYS A 363 7.43 2.08 -21.60
C LYS A 363 6.85 1.27 -20.45
N THR A 364 6.76 1.91 -19.28
CA THR A 364 5.99 1.42 -18.13
C THR A 364 4.62 0.90 -18.59
N THR A 365 4.24 -0.28 -18.09
CA THR A 365 3.04 -1.00 -18.55
C THR A 365 2.11 -1.31 -17.39
N ALA A 366 0.83 -1.01 -17.54
CA ALA A 366 -0.24 -1.38 -16.61
C ALA A 366 -0.79 -2.77 -16.99
N LEU A 367 -0.79 -3.70 -16.03
CA LEU A 367 -1.21 -5.09 -16.24
C LEU A 367 -2.61 -5.30 -15.68
N TYR A 368 -3.54 -5.68 -16.55
CA TYR A 368 -4.92 -5.99 -16.21
C TYR A 368 -5.18 -7.50 -16.26
N ILE A 369 -5.82 -8.01 -15.22
CA ILE A 369 -6.34 -9.38 -15.16
C ILE A 369 -7.85 -9.29 -15.37
N VAL A 370 -8.34 -9.73 -16.52
CA VAL A 370 -9.74 -9.64 -16.91
C VAL A 370 -10.45 -10.92 -16.55
N ARG A 371 -11.46 -10.83 -15.71
CA ARG A 371 -12.25 -11.98 -15.25
C ARG A 371 -13.23 -12.46 -16.33
N PRO A 372 -13.63 -13.74 -16.32
CA PRO A 372 -14.55 -14.29 -17.33
C PRO A 372 -15.94 -13.68 -17.31
N ASP A 373 -16.34 -13.03 -16.21
CA ASP A 373 -17.62 -12.36 -16.01
C ASP A 373 -17.59 -10.86 -16.34
N ALA A 374 -16.48 -10.37 -16.94
CA ALA A 374 -16.36 -8.99 -17.44
C ALA A 374 -17.38 -8.75 -18.57
N ASP A 375 -18.19 -7.72 -18.41
CA ASP A 375 -19.19 -7.30 -19.38
C ASP A 375 -18.69 -6.23 -20.35
N GLU A 376 -19.52 -5.84 -21.31
CA GLU A 376 -19.21 -4.80 -22.28
C GLU A 376 -18.91 -3.43 -21.62
N ALA A 377 -19.56 -3.14 -20.50
CA ALA A 377 -19.30 -1.90 -19.77
C ALA A 377 -17.91 -1.92 -19.14
N TYR A 378 -17.46 -3.07 -18.62
CA TYR A 378 -16.10 -3.26 -18.11
C TYR A 378 -15.06 -2.97 -19.21
N TYR A 379 -15.20 -3.57 -20.38
CA TYR A 379 -14.26 -3.38 -21.50
C TYR A 379 -14.24 -1.93 -21.98
N ARG A 380 -15.38 -1.30 -22.11
CA ARG A 380 -15.46 0.13 -22.49
C ARG A 380 -14.70 1.03 -21.50
N HIS A 381 -14.93 0.85 -20.18
CA HIS A 381 -14.19 1.61 -19.17
C HIS A 381 -12.69 1.30 -19.19
N LEU A 382 -12.30 0.04 -19.45
CA LEU A 382 -10.90 -0.32 -19.56
C LEU A 382 -10.23 0.36 -20.75
N ASP A 383 -10.91 0.41 -21.90
CA ASP A 383 -10.42 1.08 -23.10
C ASP A 383 -10.29 2.60 -22.89
N GLU A 384 -11.30 3.23 -22.27
CA GLU A 384 -11.24 4.65 -21.88
C GLU A 384 -10.07 4.97 -20.94
N GLN A 385 -9.78 4.07 -19.99
CA GLN A 385 -8.63 4.22 -19.08
C GLN A 385 -7.31 4.08 -19.85
N ALA A 386 -7.21 3.08 -20.73
CA ALA A 386 -6.01 2.85 -21.54
C ALA A 386 -5.67 4.06 -22.41
N GLU A 387 -6.67 4.69 -23.03
CA GLU A 387 -6.51 5.89 -23.87
C GLU A 387 -6.03 7.11 -23.07
N ARG A 388 -6.49 7.26 -21.82
CA ARG A 388 -6.10 8.39 -20.95
C ARG A 388 -4.75 8.17 -20.26
N SER A 389 -4.27 6.92 -20.21
CA SER A 389 -3.05 6.56 -19.52
C SER A 389 -1.80 6.88 -20.35
N LYS A 390 -0.72 7.31 -19.66
CA LYS A 390 0.62 7.38 -20.24
C LYS A 390 1.29 6.01 -20.34
N TYR A 391 0.73 4.98 -19.65
CA TYR A 391 1.27 3.63 -19.61
C TYR A 391 0.75 2.81 -20.80
N LEU A 392 1.56 1.83 -21.22
CA LEU A 392 1.07 0.78 -22.10
C LEU A 392 0.13 -0.14 -21.30
N THR A 393 -0.79 -0.78 -22.02
CA THR A 393 -1.75 -1.72 -21.45
C THR A 393 -1.40 -3.12 -21.87
N TRP A 394 -1.24 -4.02 -20.88
CA TRP A 394 -1.16 -5.45 -21.06
C TRP A 394 -2.40 -6.10 -20.42
N ARG A 395 -3.00 -7.09 -21.10
CA ARG A 395 -4.23 -7.75 -20.67
C ARG A 395 -4.04 -9.26 -20.62
N TRP A 396 -4.52 -9.86 -19.54
CA TRP A 396 -4.66 -11.29 -19.41
C TRP A 396 -6.13 -11.63 -19.22
N GLU A 397 -6.71 -12.24 -20.26
CA GLU A 397 -8.06 -12.76 -20.21
C GLU A 397 -8.03 -14.13 -19.52
N LEU A 398 -8.62 -14.27 -18.36
CA LEU A 398 -8.60 -15.54 -17.60
C LEU A 398 -9.32 -16.69 -18.34
N SER A 399 -10.17 -16.37 -19.31
CA SER A 399 -10.76 -17.35 -20.23
C SER A 399 -9.73 -18.07 -21.11
N GLN A 400 -8.52 -17.53 -21.27
CA GLN A 400 -7.46 -18.08 -22.13
C GLN A 400 -6.50 -19.04 -21.41
N ASN A 401 -6.75 -19.38 -20.15
CA ASN A 401 -6.05 -20.36 -19.29
C ASN A 401 -4.53 -20.15 -19.05
N ALA A 402 -3.80 -19.47 -19.91
CA ALA A 402 -2.36 -19.25 -19.76
C ALA A 402 -2.03 -17.77 -19.60
N ILE A 403 -1.05 -17.47 -18.75
CA ILE A 403 -0.52 -16.10 -18.64
C ILE A 403 0.15 -15.74 -19.97
N PRO A 404 -0.30 -14.68 -20.68
CA PRO A 404 0.38 -14.22 -21.88
C PRO A 404 1.83 -13.82 -21.58
N PRO A 405 2.73 -13.81 -22.58
CA PRO A 405 4.10 -13.33 -22.38
C PRO A 405 4.09 -11.93 -21.74
N LEU A 406 4.82 -11.79 -20.63
CA LEU A 406 4.96 -10.50 -19.96
C LEU A 406 5.80 -9.54 -20.81
N PRO A 407 5.54 -8.22 -20.76
CA PRO A 407 6.38 -7.23 -21.41
C PRO A 407 7.85 -7.39 -21.01
N ILE A 408 8.76 -7.39 -21.99
CA ILE A 408 10.20 -7.50 -21.73
C ILE A 408 10.71 -6.32 -20.89
N SER A 409 11.80 -6.52 -20.16
CA SER A 409 12.43 -5.45 -19.40
C SER A 409 13.23 -4.52 -20.31
N MET A 410 13.51 -3.30 -19.82
CA MET A 410 14.44 -2.39 -20.49
C MET A 410 15.86 -3.00 -20.62
N GLU A 411 16.27 -3.87 -19.70
CA GLU A 411 17.55 -4.56 -19.77
C GLU A 411 17.57 -5.61 -20.88
N GLU A 412 16.50 -6.42 -20.96
CA GLU A 412 16.31 -7.39 -22.03
C GLU A 412 16.23 -6.71 -23.40
N ALA A 413 15.47 -5.64 -23.53
CA ALA A 413 15.37 -4.87 -24.77
C ALA A 413 16.75 -4.35 -25.22
N LYS A 414 17.53 -3.79 -24.31
CA LYS A 414 18.91 -3.33 -24.60
C LYS A 414 19.85 -4.48 -24.96
N ALA A 415 19.66 -5.67 -24.39
CA ALA A 415 20.44 -6.84 -24.75
C ALA A 415 20.14 -7.28 -26.19
N ILE A 416 18.84 -7.35 -26.55
CA ILE A 416 18.39 -7.67 -27.90
C ILE A 416 18.95 -6.65 -28.93
N ASP A 417 18.89 -5.37 -28.61
CA ASP A 417 19.41 -4.31 -29.49
C ASP A 417 20.93 -4.43 -29.69
N ARG A 418 21.69 -4.82 -28.66
CA ARG A 418 23.14 -5.05 -28.77
C ARG A 418 23.47 -6.28 -29.64
N GLU A 419 22.68 -7.35 -29.51
CA GLU A 419 22.85 -8.56 -30.32
C GLU A 419 22.52 -8.30 -31.80
N ASN A 420 21.53 -7.47 -32.07
CA ASN A 420 21.10 -7.09 -33.43
C ASN A 420 21.91 -5.93 -34.02
N ALA A 421 22.79 -5.30 -33.25
CA ALA A 421 23.64 -4.22 -33.76
C ALA A 421 24.60 -4.76 -34.84
N PRO A 422 24.71 -4.10 -36.02
CA PRO A 422 25.60 -4.54 -37.07
C PRO A 422 27.05 -4.57 -36.54
N GLN A 423 27.68 -5.73 -36.59
CA GLN A 423 29.10 -5.84 -36.28
C GLN A 423 29.88 -5.03 -37.33
N VAL A 424 30.32 -3.85 -36.97
CA VAL A 424 31.27 -3.08 -37.78
C VAL A 424 32.64 -3.79 -37.69
N SER A 425 32.93 -4.63 -38.66
CA SER A 425 34.26 -5.20 -38.81
C SER A 425 35.19 -4.08 -39.26
N PHE A 426 36.00 -3.56 -38.36
CA PHE A 426 37.18 -2.80 -38.75
C PHE A 426 38.13 -3.73 -39.43
N THR A 427 38.10 -3.80 -40.76
CA THR A 427 39.24 -4.30 -41.53
C THR A 427 40.33 -3.26 -41.43
N GLU A 428 41.34 -3.56 -40.63
CA GLU A 428 42.61 -2.85 -40.65
C GLU A 428 43.19 -2.96 -42.05
N GLY A 429 43.05 -1.90 -42.83
CA GLY A 429 43.70 -1.69 -44.09
C GLY A 429 44.72 -0.56 -43.91
N TRP A 430 45.89 -0.87 -43.35
CA TRP A 430 47.07 -0.05 -43.48
C TRP A 430 48.14 -0.84 -44.24
N LEU A 431 48.34 -0.46 -45.48
CA LEU A 431 49.61 -0.60 -46.19
C LEU A 431 50.12 0.81 -46.50
#